data_a41eec97ba95d7c189c01d2a8f779152
#
_entry.id   a41eec97ba95d7c189c01d2a8f779152
#
_cell.length_a   1.000
_cell.length_b   1.000
_cell.length_c   1.000
_cell.angle_alpha   90.00
_cell.angle_beta   90.00
_cell.angle_gamma   90.00
#
_symmetry.space_group_name_H-M   'P 1'
#
loop_
_entity.id
_entity.type
_entity.pdbx_description
1 polymer ?
#
loop_
_entity_poly.entity_id
_entity_poly.type
_entity_poly.pdbx_seq_one_letter_code
_entity_poly.pdbx_strand_id
1 'polypeptide(L)'
;EVPATRWDVDHSPPGYGAEVGRARHGGFMQGAELFDNARFNVSPAEAGAMDPQQRLLLEHGYAALHASGFKKASLMGSGAGVAVGITQTEFNQVLASGPLQRSVYTATSSSLSIASGRLSFVLGLQGPCAAFETACSASLVGCHSALRALQHGECEQHLAAGVNAMLMQATTFSIAAAGMSSITGRSHTFDSRADGFARGEGCAVAVLVTPSERGPASVRGAGL
;
A
#
# COMPACT_ATOMS: atom_id res chain seq x y z
N GLU A 1 16.19 13.02 3.12
CA GLU A 1 16.03 12.92 4.59
C GLU A 1 14.56 12.70 4.94
N VAL A 2 14.33 12.25 6.19
CA VAL A 2 12.98 12.12 6.74
C VAL A 2 12.36 13.51 6.89
N PRO A 3 11.14 13.74 6.36
CA PRO A 3 10.47 15.04 6.53
C PRO A 3 10.08 15.28 7.99
N ALA A 4 10.19 16.53 8.44
CA ALA A 4 9.78 16.92 9.79
C ALA A 4 8.29 16.65 10.11
N THR A 5 7.46 16.54 9.06
CA THR A 5 6.04 16.17 9.19
C THR A 5 5.82 14.69 9.52
N ARG A 6 6.87 13.84 9.46
CA ARG A 6 6.79 12.42 9.82
C ARG A 6 7.24 12.20 11.26
N TRP A 7 8.50 12.48 11.55
CA TRP A 7 9.07 12.43 12.90
C TRP A 7 10.40 13.18 12.95
N ASP A 8 10.81 13.54 14.16
CA ASP A 8 12.12 14.13 14.41
C ASP A 8 13.16 13.03 14.55
N VAL A 9 14.11 12.98 13.63
CA VAL A 9 15.21 11.99 13.63
C VAL A 9 16.28 12.27 14.66
N ASP A 10 16.38 13.51 15.16
CA ASP A 10 17.37 13.90 16.17
C ASP A 10 16.89 13.55 17.58
N HIS A 11 15.57 13.34 17.77
CA HIS A 11 14.98 12.79 18.99
C HIS A 11 14.76 11.28 18.86
N SER A 12 15.86 10.53 18.82
CA SER A 12 15.79 9.07 18.78
C SER A 12 15.23 8.50 20.07
N PRO A 13 14.46 7.40 20.02
CA PRO A 13 14.03 6.69 21.20
C PRO A 13 15.24 6.25 22.06
N PRO A 14 15.08 6.16 23.40
CA PRO A 14 16.14 5.67 24.26
C PRO A 14 16.64 4.28 23.82
N GLY A 15 17.96 4.10 23.79
CA GLY A 15 18.58 2.81 23.45
C GLY A 15 19.08 2.69 22.00
N TYR A 16 18.80 3.68 21.13
CA TYR A 16 19.37 3.73 19.77
C TYR A 16 20.54 4.72 19.73
N GLY A 17 21.70 4.26 19.28
CA GLY A 17 22.96 5.05 19.21
C GLY A 17 23.38 5.31 17.76
N ALA A 18 24.33 4.52 17.26
CA ALA A 18 24.87 4.67 15.91
C ALA A 18 23.85 4.42 14.79
N GLU A 19 22.75 3.73 15.09
CA GLU A 19 21.66 3.41 14.18
C GLU A 19 20.90 4.64 13.69
N VAL A 20 20.94 5.75 14.44
CA VAL A 20 20.31 7.03 14.07
C VAL A 20 20.75 7.47 12.68
N GLY A 21 22.03 7.31 12.34
CA GLY A 21 22.54 7.64 11.00
C GLY A 21 21.84 6.89 9.88
N ARG A 22 21.53 5.61 10.10
CA ARG A 22 20.86 4.72 9.13
C ARG A 22 19.33 4.96 9.05
N ALA A 23 18.76 5.66 10.01
CA ALA A 23 17.33 5.99 10.08
C ALA A 23 16.98 7.36 9.47
N ARG A 24 17.98 8.14 9.05
CA ARG A 24 17.80 9.54 8.60
C ARG A 24 17.21 9.69 7.19
N HIS A 25 17.21 8.64 6.40
CA HIS A 25 16.86 8.72 4.97
C HIS A 25 15.76 7.74 4.59
N GLY A 26 14.92 8.16 3.66
CA GLY A 26 13.88 7.35 3.01
C GLY A 26 13.25 8.09 1.84
N GLY A 27 12.56 7.39 0.96
CA GLY A 27 11.71 7.96 -0.07
C GLY A 27 10.29 8.11 0.48
N PHE A 28 9.81 9.33 0.65
CA PHE A 28 8.49 9.63 1.20
C PHE A 28 7.56 10.15 0.12
N MET A 29 6.31 9.68 0.13
CA MET A 29 5.25 10.22 -0.73
C MET A 29 4.80 11.58 -0.20
N GLN A 30 4.46 12.48 -1.11
CA GLN A 30 3.78 13.72 -0.79
C GLN A 30 2.27 13.52 -0.85
N GLY A 31 1.53 14.16 0.06
CA GLY A 31 0.07 14.11 0.06
C GLY A 31 -0.56 12.77 0.48
N ALA A 32 0.22 11.87 1.09
CA ALA A 32 -0.31 10.59 1.59
C ALA A 32 -1.40 10.75 2.67
N GLU A 33 -1.50 11.92 3.27
CA GLU A 33 -2.55 12.32 4.22
C GLU A 33 -3.84 12.75 3.53
N LEU A 34 -3.81 13.12 2.25
CA LEU A 34 -4.96 13.60 1.49
C LEU A 34 -5.83 12.43 1.04
N PHE A 35 -7.14 12.65 0.97
CA PHE A 35 -8.11 11.67 0.48
C PHE A 35 -9.43 12.33 0.11
N ASP A 36 -9.92 12.10 -1.11
CA ASP A 36 -11.26 12.52 -1.52
C ASP A 36 -12.33 11.52 -1.02
N ASN A 37 -12.64 11.62 0.26
CA ASN A 37 -13.59 10.72 0.91
C ASN A 37 -15.01 10.77 0.30
N ALA A 38 -15.43 11.92 -0.21
CA ALA A 38 -16.76 12.10 -0.81
C ALA A 38 -16.90 11.27 -2.09
N ARG A 39 -15.84 11.17 -2.90
CA ARG A 39 -15.82 10.34 -4.12
C ARG A 39 -16.10 8.87 -3.87
N PHE A 40 -15.74 8.37 -2.68
CA PHE A 40 -15.86 6.97 -2.28
C PHE A 40 -17.03 6.72 -1.33
N ASN A 41 -17.85 7.74 -1.03
CA ASN A 41 -18.95 7.69 -0.06
C ASN A 41 -18.48 7.28 1.35
N VAL A 42 -17.27 7.68 1.72
CA VAL A 42 -16.69 7.46 3.05
C VAL A 42 -16.91 8.71 3.89
N SER A 43 -17.40 8.55 5.12
CA SER A 43 -17.59 9.69 6.01
C SER A 43 -16.24 10.29 6.44
N PRO A 44 -16.17 11.61 6.76
CA PRO A 44 -14.94 12.21 7.27
C PRO A 44 -14.41 11.52 8.53
N ALA A 45 -15.30 11.05 9.42
CA ALA A 45 -14.92 10.34 10.64
C ALA A 45 -14.29 8.98 10.34
N GLU A 46 -14.83 8.25 9.37
CA GLU A 46 -14.26 6.99 8.90
C GLU A 46 -12.92 7.24 8.18
N ALA A 47 -12.88 8.22 7.27
CA ALA A 47 -11.66 8.57 6.54
C ALA A 47 -10.51 8.96 7.47
N GLY A 48 -10.78 9.72 8.55
CA GLY A 48 -9.78 10.07 9.56
C GLY A 48 -9.22 8.87 10.32
N ALA A 49 -10.04 7.84 10.55
CA ALA A 49 -9.63 6.62 11.22
C ALA A 49 -9.03 5.55 10.26
N MET A 50 -9.12 5.75 8.96
CA MET A 50 -8.65 4.81 7.94
C MET A 50 -7.14 4.93 7.72
N ASP A 51 -6.43 3.79 7.68
CA ASP A 51 -5.01 3.74 7.31
C ASP A 51 -4.77 4.47 5.98
N PRO A 52 -3.78 5.38 5.91
CA PRO A 52 -3.39 6.03 4.66
C PRO A 52 -3.19 5.06 3.50
N GLN A 53 -2.69 3.84 3.76
CA GLN A 53 -2.52 2.82 2.74
C GLN A 53 -3.85 2.37 2.12
N GLN A 54 -4.92 2.26 2.92
CA GLN A 54 -6.25 1.94 2.38
C GLN A 54 -6.83 3.09 1.54
N ARG A 55 -6.56 4.35 1.93
CA ARG A 55 -6.96 5.54 1.16
C ARG A 55 -6.25 5.58 -0.19
N LEU A 56 -4.95 5.38 -0.20
CA LEU A 56 -4.14 5.30 -1.43
C LEU A 56 -4.61 4.16 -2.36
N LEU A 57 -4.92 2.99 -1.80
CA LEU A 57 -5.45 1.87 -2.58
C LEU A 57 -6.78 2.20 -3.25
N LEU A 58 -7.69 2.92 -2.57
CA LEU A 58 -8.96 3.36 -3.16
C LEU A 58 -8.74 4.32 -4.32
N GLU A 59 -7.91 5.35 -4.14
CA GLU A 59 -7.67 6.37 -5.18
C GLU A 59 -6.91 5.78 -6.37
N HIS A 60 -5.80 5.11 -6.15
CA HIS A 60 -5.00 4.52 -7.22
C HIS A 60 -5.70 3.31 -7.87
N GLY A 61 -6.44 2.50 -7.09
CA GLY A 61 -7.25 1.41 -7.62
C GLY A 61 -8.33 1.91 -8.57
N TYR A 62 -9.06 2.93 -8.16
CA TYR A 62 -10.06 3.55 -9.03
C TYR A 62 -9.42 4.24 -10.24
N ALA A 63 -8.31 4.95 -10.06
CA ALA A 63 -7.60 5.60 -11.16
C ALA A 63 -7.11 4.58 -12.20
N ALA A 64 -6.55 3.45 -11.77
CA ALA A 64 -6.09 2.39 -12.67
C ALA A 64 -7.24 1.76 -13.47
N LEU A 65 -8.38 1.48 -12.82
CA LEU A 65 -9.58 0.99 -13.49
C LEU A 65 -10.10 2.00 -14.52
N HIS A 66 -10.19 3.26 -14.14
CA HIS A 66 -10.65 4.33 -15.03
C HIS A 66 -9.71 4.50 -16.24
N ALA A 67 -8.40 4.50 -16.01
CA ALA A 67 -7.39 4.55 -17.08
C ALA A 67 -7.46 3.34 -18.02
N SER A 68 -7.92 2.20 -17.50
CA SER A 68 -8.15 0.97 -18.29
C SER A 68 -9.50 0.97 -19.03
N GLY A 69 -10.28 2.04 -18.94
CA GLY A 69 -11.55 2.22 -19.63
C GLY A 69 -12.80 1.76 -18.85
N PHE A 70 -12.64 1.31 -17.60
CA PHE A 70 -13.79 0.90 -16.77
C PHE A 70 -14.47 2.12 -16.14
N LYS A 71 -15.80 2.16 -16.21
CA LYS A 71 -16.61 3.20 -15.56
C LYS A 71 -17.12 2.69 -14.22
N LYS A 72 -17.27 3.56 -13.22
CA LYS A 72 -17.76 3.21 -11.88
C LYS A 72 -19.07 2.42 -11.92
N ALA A 73 -19.98 2.79 -12.81
CA ALA A 73 -21.26 2.10 -12.98
C ALA A 73 -21.12 0.64 -13.49
N SER A 74 -20.10 0.34 -14.28
CA SER A 74 -19.86 -1.02 -14.79
C SER A 74 -19.07 -1.89 -13.81
N LEU A 75 -18.47 -1.30 -12.79
CA LEU A 75 -17.74 -2.04 -11.75
C LEU A 75 -18.69 -2.65 -10.72
N MET A 76 -19.77 -1.95 -10.41
CA MET A 76 -20.76 -2.40 -9.43
C MET A 76 -21.37 -3.75 -9.80
N GLY A 77 -21.16 -4.77 -8.97
CA GLY A 77 -21.60 -6.13 -9.21
C GLY A 77 -20.73 -6.92 -10.20
N SER A 78 -19.62 -6.35 -10.68
CA SER A 78 -18.73 -7.05 -11.60
C SER A 78 -17.91 -8.14 -10.88
N GLY A 79 -17.53 -9.19 -11.62
CA GLY A 79 -16.66 -10.25 -11.15
C GLY A 79 -15.17 -9.86 -11.10
N ALA A 80 -14.83 -8.56 -11.06
CA ALA A 80 -13.44 -8.13 -10.95
C ALA A 80 -12.81 -8.56 -9.63
N GLY A 81 -11.59 -9.11 -9.69
CA GLY A 81 -10.83 -9.53 -8.51
C GLY A 81 -9.91 -8.43 -7.96
N VAL A 82 -9.44 -8.62 -6.73
CA VAL A 82 -8.50 -7.71 -6.03
C VAL A 82 -7.44 -8.52 -5.28
N ALA A 83 -6.17 -8.27 -5.61
CA ALA A 83 -5.00 -8.79 -4.89
C ALA A 83 -4.14 -7.62 -4.41
N VAL A 84 -3.92 -7.53 -3.11
CA VAL A 84 -3.12 -6.45 -2.50
C VAL A 84 -1.92 -7.02 -1.78
N GLY A 85 -0.72 -6.62 -2.22
CA GLY A 85 0.52 -6.84 -1.48
C GLY A 85 0.71 -5.71 -0.45
N ILE A 86 0.69 -6.06 0.84
CA ILE A 86 0.82 -5.12 1.94
C ILE A 86 1.48 -5.83 3.13
N THR A 87 2.45 -5.20 3.75
CA THR A 87 3.27 -5.86 4.76
C THR A 87 3.02 -5.33 6.18
N GLN A 88 2.75 -4.05 6.34
CA GLN A 88 2.69 -3.42 7.65
C GLN A 88 1.48 -2.49 7.79
N THR A 89 0.94 -2.46 9.01
CA THR A 89 -0.14 -1.57 9.42
C THR A 89 0.30 -0.79 10.67
N GLU A 90 1.27 0.10 10.48
CA GLU A 90 1.79 0.95 11.56
C GLU A 90 0.74 1.92 12.10
N PHE A 91 -0.31 2.17 11.31
CA PHE A 91 -1.37 3.13 11.63
C PHE A 91 -2.14 2.81 12.91
N ASN A 92 -2.23 1.53 13.31
CA ASN A 92 -2.80 1.16 14.62
C ASN A 92 -2.10 1.85 15.79
N GLN A 93 -0.77 1.98 15.71
CA GLN A 93 0.03 2.64 16.76
C GLN A 93 -0.19 4.16 16.73
N VAL A 94 -0.33 4.73 15.53
CA VAL A 94 -0.68 6.15 15.36
C VAL A 94 -2.05 6.44 15.97
N LEU A 95 -3.04 5.60 15.69
CA LEU A 95 -4.38 5.73 16.26
C LEU A 95 -4.38 5.57 17.80
N ALA A 96 -3.62 4.59 18.31
CA ALA A 96 -3.53 4.32 19.74
C ALA A 96 -2.95 5.50 20.54
N SER A 97 -2.12 6.32 19.91
CA SER A 97 -1.51 7.52 20.50
C SER A 97 -2.33 8.79 20.30
N GLY A 98 -3.43 8.72 19.53
CA GLY A 98 -4.22 9.88 19.10
C GLY A 98 -5.63 9.93 19.65
N PRO A 99 -6.37 11.02 19.36
CA PRO A 99 -7.74 11.21 19.82
C PRO A 99 -8.73 10.20 19.23
N LEU A 100 -8.37 9.50 18.15
CA LEU A 100 -9.20 8.51 17.47
C LEU A 100 -9.09 7.09 18.03
N GLN A 101 -8.36 6.89 19.13
CA GLN A 101 -8.16 5.58 19.78
C GLN A 101 -9.46 4.81 20.05
N ARG A 102 -10.54 5.53 20.35
CA ARG A 102 -11.87 4.96 20.65
C ARG A 102 -12.86 5.08 19.48
N SER A 103 -12.38 5.26 18.28
CA SER A 103 -13.25 5.29 17.09
C SER A 103 -13.89 3.92 16.86
N VAL A 104 -15.16 3.90 16.49
CA VAL A 104 -15.87 2.68 16.07
C VAL A 104 -15.24 2.06 14.82
N TYR A 105 -14.48 2.84 14.06
CA TYR A 105 -13.78 2.40 12.85
C TYR A 105 -12.40 1.78 13.11
N THR A 106 -11.90 1.79 14.36
CA THR A 106 -10.57 1.30 14.70
C THR A 106 -10.36 -0.17 14.29
N ALA A 107 -11.39 -1.01 14.43
CA ALA A 107 -11.32 -2.42 14.07
C ALA A 107 -11.06 -2.68 12.58
N THR A 108 -11.49 -1.76 11.70
CA THR A 108 -11.34 -1.87 10.24
C THR A 108 -10.24 -0.94 9.69
N SER A 109 -9.67 -0.11 10.55
CA SER A 109 -8.78 0.98 10.15
C SER A 109 -7.48 0.50 9.50
N SER A 110 -6.93 -0.62 9.95
CA SER A 110 -5.58 -1.05 9.57
C SER A 110 -5.42 -2.57 9.47
N SER A 111 -6.51 -3.31 9.29
CA SER A 111 -6.43 -4.76 9.01
C SER A 111 -5.97 -5.00 7.57
N LEU A 112 -5.03 -5.95 7.39
CA LEU A 112 -4.54 -6.34 6.06
C LEU A 112 -5.66 -6.85 5.16
N SER A 113 -6.56 -7.69 5.68
CA SER A 113 -7.71 -8.21 4.94
C SER A 113 -8.68 -7.11 4.53
N ILE A 114 -8.81 -6.07 5.34
CA ILE A 114 -9.66 -4.92 5.02
C ILE A 114 -9.03 -4.05 3.92
N ALA A 115 -7.72 -4.03 3.78
CA ALA A 115 -7.07 -3.29 2.70
C ALA A 115 -7.54 -3.75 1.31
N SER A 116 -7.62 -5.06 1.06
CA SER A 116 -8.19 -5.60 -0.18
C SER A 116 -9.72 -5.53 -0.19
N GLY A 117 -10.37 -5.93 0.93
CA GLY A 117 -11.82 -5.97 1.05
C GLY A 117 -12.50 -4.62 0.90
N ARG A 118 -11.88 -3.54 1.38
CA ARG A 118 -12.42 -2.19 1.24
C ARG A 118 -12.47 -1.74 -0.22
N LEU A 119 -11.45 -2.07 -0.99
CA LEU A 119 -11.42 -1.77 -2.43
C LEU A 119 -12.56 -2.49 -3.15
N SER A 120 -12.74 -3.79 -2.88
CA SER A 120 -13.86 -4.57 -3.42
C SER A 120 -15.21 -4.00 -2.98
N PHE A 121 -15.38 -3.70 -1.68
CA PHE A 121 -16.64 -3.21 -1.12
C PHE A 121 -17.05 -1.85 -1.70
N VAL A 122 -16.14 -0.88 -1.71
CA VAL A 122 -16.43 0.50 -2.17
C VAL A 122 -16.71 0.56 -3.67
N LEU A 123 -16.04 -0.29 -4.46
CA LEU A 123 -16.24 -0.35 -5.91
C LEU A 123 -17.29 -1.39 -6.33
N GLY A 124 -17.84 -2.17 -5.39
CA GLY A 124 -18.87 -3.18 -5.63
C GLY A 124 -18.36 -4.39 -6.39
N LEU A 125 -17.08 -4.72 -6.27
CA LEU A 125 -16.46 -5.86 -6.96
C LEU A 125 -16.81 -7.17 -6.25
N GLN A 126 -17.09 -8.24 -6.98
CA GLN A 126 -17.53 -9.54 -6.46
C GLN A 126 -16.57 -10.70 -6.79
N GLY A 127 -15.46 -10.43 -7.46
CA GLY A 127 -14.46 -11.43 -7.78
C GLY A 127 -13.55 -11.79 -6.57
N PRO A 128 -12.56 -12.68 -6.79
CA PRO A 128 -11.62 -13.09 -5.75
C PRO A 128 -10.95 -11.88 -5.09
N CYS A 129 -10.88 -11.89 -3.76
CA CYS A 129 -10.33 -10.77 -3.00
C CYS A 129 -9.39 -11.28 -1.92
N ALA A 130 -8.10 -10.89 -1.98
CA ALA A 130 -7.09 -11.32 -1.03
C ALA A 130 -6.02 -10.25 -0.76
N ALA A 131 -5.50 -10.26 0.46
CA ALA A 131 -4.29 -9.54 0.82
C ALA A 131 -3.14 -10.54 1.01
N PHE A 132 -1.96 -10.17 0.55
CA PHE A 132 -0.75 -10.98 0.60
C PHE A 132 0.30 -10.28 1.45
N GLU A 133 0.83 -11.01 2.43
CA GLU A 133 1.96 -10.55 3.22
C GLU A 133 3.10 -11.55 3.09
N THR A 134 4.04 -11.27 2.21
CA THR A 134 5.25 -12.05 2.00
C THR A 134 6.49 -11.15 1.98
N ALA A 135 6.50 -10.16 2.88
CA ALA A 135 7.53 -9.12 2.98
C ALA A 135 7.74 -8.39 1.63
N CYS A 136 8.98 -8.20 1.19
CA CYS A 136 9.31 -7.49 -0.05
C CYS A 136 8.74 -8.11 -1.33
N SER A 137 8.31 -9.37 -1.32
CA SER A 137 7.68 -10.04 -2.46
C SER A 137 6.16 -9.95 -2.49
N ALA A 138 5.52 -9.30 -1.52
CA ALA A 138 4.07 -9.33 -1.33
C ALA A 138 3.28 -8.91 -2.59
N SER A 139 3.66 -7.81 -3.23
CA SER A 139 3.01 -7.34 -4.45
C SER A 139 3.21 -8.28 -5.64
N LEU A 140 4.38 -8.91 -5.77
CA LEU A 140 4.65 -9.88 -6.83
C LEU A 140 3.84 -11.17 -6.65
N VAL A 141 3.70 -11.65 -5.39
CA VAL A 141 2.85 -12.81 -5.06
C VAL A 141 1.38 -12.48 -5.35
N GLY A 142 0.92 -11.28 -4.98
CA GLY A 142 -0.41 -10.80 -5.32
C GLY A 142 -0.65 -10.74 -6.84
N CYS A 143 0.31 -10.23 -7.59
CA CYS A 143 0.26 -10.20 -9.05
C CYS A 143 0.22 -11.61 -9.66
N HIS A 144 1.01 -12.55 -9.13
CA HIS A 144 0.97 -13.95 -9.55
C HIS A 144 -0.41 -14.58 -9.27
N SER A 145 -0.97 -14.35 -8.09
CA SER A 145 -2.32 -14.85 -7.74
C SER A 145 -3.39 -14.28 -8.67
N ALA A 146 -3.35 -12.98 -8.94
CA ALA A 146 -4.25 -12.33 -9.89
C ALA A 146 -4.16 -12.96 -11.29
N LEU A 147 -2.95 -13.20 -11.78
CA LEU A 147 -2.75 -13.87 -13.08
C LEU A 147 -3.32 -15.29 -13.08
N ARG A 148 -3.15 -16.05 -11.99
CA ARG A 148 -3.71 -17.41 -11.88
C ARG A 148 -5.24 -17.40 -11.88
N ALA A 149 -5.86 -16.45 -11.14
CA ALA A 149 -7.31 -16.30 -11.13
C ALA A 149 -7.88 -16.05 -12.55
N LEU A 150 -7.23 -15.18 -13.34
CA LEU A 150 -7.58 -14.97 -14.75
C LEU A 150 -7.40 -16.22 -15.61
N GLN A 151 -6.29 -16.94 -15.44
CA GLN A 151 -6.01 -18.17 -16.18
C GLN A 151 -7.01 -19.31 -15.88
N HIS A 152 -7.51 -19.36 -14.65
CA HIS A 152 -8.53 -20.34 -14.22
C HIS A 152 -9.97 -19.89 -14.53
N GLY A 153 -10.17 -18.68 -15.07
CA GLY A 153 -11.50 -18.16 -15.40
C GLY A 153 -12.32 -17.77 -14.17
N GLU A 154 -11.67 -17.51 -13.02
CA GLU A 154 -12.35 -17.06 -11.80
C GLU A 154 -12.85 -15.62 -11.92
N CYS A 155 -12.22 -14.84 -12.80
CA CYS A 155 -12.59 -13.47 -13.14
C CYS A 155 -12.07 -13.11 -14.54
N GLU A 156 -12.62 -12.05 -15.15
CA GLU A 156 -12.16 -11.53 -16.45
C GLU A 156 -11.17 -10.38 -16.30
N GLN A 157 -11.18 -9.73 -15.14
CA GLN A 157 -10.30 -8.62 -14.78
C GLN A 157 -9.89 -8.73 -13.33
N HIS A 158 -8.67 -8.28 -13.02
CA HIS A 158 -8.12 -8.36 -11.68
C HIS A 158 -7.23 -7.15 -11.39
N LEU A 159 -7.44 -6.49 -10.24
CA LEU A 159 -6.51 -5.49 -9.74
C LEU A 159 -5.40 -6.20 -8.96
N ALA A 160 -4.16 -5.93 -9.33
CA ALA A 160 -2.98 -6.31 -8.56
C ALA A 160 -2.34 -5.03 -8.03
N ALA A 161 -2.27 -4.89 -6.72
CA ALA A 161 -1.78 -3.70 -6.06
C ALA A 161 -0.65 -4.01 -5.08
N GLY A 162 0.23 -3.04 -4.88
CA GLY A 162 1.20 -3.03 -3.80
C GLY A 162 1.21 -1.66 -3.13
N VAL A 163 1.26 -1.63 -1.80
CA VAL A 163 1.29 -0.39 -1.04
C VAL A 163 2.21 -0.52 0.17
N ASN A 164 2.94 0.56 0.45
CA ASN A 164 3.74 0.70 1.66
C ASN A 164 3.78 2.17 2.08
N ALA A 165 3.51 2.44 3.36
CA ALA A 165 3.70 3.74 3.99
C ALA A 165 4.54 3.58 5.27
N MET A 166 5.41 4.55 5.54
CA MET A 166 6.27 4.59 6.71
C MET A 166 5.71 5.60 7.71
N LEU A 167 4.94 5.14 8.68
CA LEU A 167 4.19 6.00 9.60
C LEU A 167 4.82 6.06 11.00
N MET A 168 5.70 5.11 11.33
CA MET A 168 6.29 4.99 12.66
C MET A 168 7.82 5.04 12.62
N GLN A 169 8.36 5.90 13.46
CA GLN A 169 9.79 6.01 13.70
C GLN A 169 10.39 4.68 14.21
N ALA A 170 9.69 4.00 15.12
CA ALA A 170 10.18 2.77 15.75
C ALA A 170 10.50 1.66 14.74
N THR A 171 9.67 1.46 13.71
CA THR A 171 9.94 0.48 12.66
C THR A 171 11.20 0.84 11.87
N THR A 172 11.38 2.13 11.56
CA THR A 172 12.56 2.61 10.84
C THR A 172 13.84 2.36 11.67
N PHE A 173 13.80 2.64 12.96
CA PHE A 173 14.94 2.36 13.85
C PHE A 173 15.21 0.86 14.01
N SER A 174 14.19 0.02 14.11
CA SER A 174 14.37 -1.43 14.18
C SER A 174 15.09 -2.00 12.94
N ILE A 175 14.75 -1.51 11.77
CA ILE A 175 15.40 -1.90 10.50
C ILE A 175 16.85 -1.36 10.47
N ALA A 176 17.06 -0.15 10.96
CA ALA A 176 18.39 0.45 11.07
C ALA A 176 19.30 -0.32 12.05
N ALA A 177 18.76 -0.72 13.21
CA ALA A 177 19.45 -1.53 14.20
C ALA A 177 19.85 -2.92 13.68
N ALA A 178 19.01 -3.51 12.80
CA ALA A 178 19.34 -4.75 12.09
C ALA A 178 20.43 -4.55 11.01
N GLY A 179 20.94 -3.34 10.80
CA GLY A 179 21.97 -3.03 9.79
C GLY A 179 21.45 -3.09 8.35
N MET A 180 20.12 -3.12 8.15
CA MET A 180 19.52 -3.34 6.83
C MET A 180 19.41 -2.06 5.99
N SER A 181 19.30 -0.88 6.62
CA SER A 181 19.17 0.39 5.90
C SER A 181 20.55 1.03 5.63
N SER A 182 20.66 1.70 4.48
CA SER A 182 21.88 2.42 4.09
C SER A 182 22.06 3.70 4.92
N ILE A 183 23.30 3.99 5.30
CA ILE A 183 23.65 5.22 6.03
C ILE A 183 23.51 6.47 5.15
N THR A 184 23.66 6.31 3.83
CA THR A 184 23.54 7.40 2.85
C THR A 184 22.14 7.50 2.21
N GLY A 185 21.23 6.59 2.58
CA GLY A 185 19.89 6.50 1.96
C GLY A 185 19.92 6.09 0.49
N ARG A 186 20.92 5.29 0.09
CA ARG A 186 21.08 4.80 -1.28
C ARG A 186 21.26 3.28 -1.27
N SER A 187 20.54 2.58 -2.12
CA SER A 187 20.60 1.11 -2.17
C SER A 187 21.88 0.59 -2.83
N HIS A 188 22.51 1.34 -3.74
CA HIS A 188 23.76 0.98 -4.43
C HIS A 188 23.76 -0.44 -4.96
N THR A 189 22.63 -0.90 -5.55
CA THR A 189 22.45 -2.26 -6.05
C THR A 189 23.53 -2.61 -7.06
N PHE A 190 24.21 -3.75 -6.85
CA PHE A 190 25.36 -4.21 -7.62
C PHE A 190 26.62 -3.32 -7.56
N ASP A 191 26.73 -2.45 -6.59
CA ASP A 191 27.86 -1.55 -6.40
C ASP A 191 28.66 -1.96 -5.14
N SER A 192 29.98 -1.82 -5.17
CA SER A 192 30.84 -2.13 -4.03
C SER A 192 30.62 -1.22 -2.81
N ARG A 193 29.93 -0.10 -3.00
CA ARG A 193 29.54 0.83 -1.92
C ARG A 193 28.24 0.42 -1.23
N ALA A 194 27.62 -0.69 -1.59
CA ALA A 194 26.37 -1.16 -0.98
C ALA A 194 26.58 -1.39 0.53
N ASP A 195 25.77 -0.70 1.33
CA ASP A 195 25.82 -0.74 2.79
C ASP A 195 24.44 -0.95 3.45
N GLY A 196 23.44 -1.26 2.63
CA GLY A 196 22.05 -1.42 3.00
C GLY A 196 21.10 -0.91 1.91
N PHE A 197 19.80 -0.95 2.16
CA PHE A 197 18.81 -0.41 1.22
C PHE A 197 18.22 0.93 1.70
N ALA A 198 17.68 1.71 0.78
CA ALA A 198 16.88 2.89 1.09
C ALA A 198 15.40 2.47 1.23
N ARG A 199 14.80 2.70 2.41
CA ARG A 199 13.36 2.50 2.60
C ARG A 199 12.56 3.47 1.71
N GLY A 200 11.39 3.07 1.25
CA GLY A 200 10.53 3.92 0.45
C GLY A 200 9.06 3.64 0.67
N GLU A 201 8.25 4.68 0.50
CA GLU A 201 6.81 4.61 0.39
C GLU A 201 6.40 4.47 -1.07
N GLY A 202 5.23 3.94 -1.32
CA GLY A 202 4.65 3.86 -2.65
C GLY A 202 3.29 3.16 -2.66
N CYS A 203 2.51 3.47 -3.67
CA CYS A 203 1.30 2.73 -4.02
C CYS A 203 1.26 2.57 -5.54
N ALA A 204 1.19 1.33 -5.99
CA ALA A 204 1.06 1.02 -7.41
C ALA A 204 -0.07 0.02 -7.63
N VAL A 205 -0.86 0.23 -8.68
CA VAL A 205 -1.97 -0.66 -9.05
C VAL A 205 -1.88 -0.96 -10.54
N ALA A 206 -1.95 -2.23 -10.88
CA ALA A 206 -2.07 -2.73 -12.24
C ALA A 206 -3.45 -3.40 -12.42
N VAL A 207 -4.07 -3.19 -13.57
CA VAL A 207 -5.27 -3.92 -13.99
C VAL A 207 -4.84 -4.98 -15.00
N LEU A 208 -5.04 -6.23 -14.64
CA LEU A 208 -4.84 -7.38 -15.51
C LEU A 208 -6.20 -7.76 -16.10
N VAL A 209 -6.21 -8.06 -17.40
CA VAL A 209 -7.42 -8.48 -18.11
C VAL A 209 -7.12 -9.72 -18.95
N THR A 210 -8.11 -10.59 -19.09
CA THR A 210 -8.05 -11.65 -20.12
C THR A 210 -8.11 -11.01 -21.49
N PRO A 211 -7.28 -11.45 -22.46
CA PRO A 211 -7.37 -10.98 -23.83
C PRO A 211 -8.73 -11.37 -24.41
N SER A 212 -9.41 -10.45 -25.07
CA SER A 212 -10.70 -10.70 -25.73
C SER A 212 -10.62 -11.66 -26.92
N GLU A 213 -9.42 -11.92 -27.44
CA GLU A 213 -9.12 -12.96 -28.45
C GLU A 213 -7.63 -13.36 -28.30
N ARG A 214 -7.37 -14.59 -27.90
CA ARG A 214 -6.09 -15.37 -27.91
C ARG A 214 -4.75 -14.63 -27.96
N GLY A 215 -4.66 -13.40 -27.42
CA GLY A 215 -3.43 -12.65 -27.28
C GLY A 215 -2.80 -12.83 -25.88
N PRO A 216 -1.53 -12.47 -25.67
CA PRO A 216 -0.93 -12.49 -24.34
C PRO A 216 -1.66 -11.50 -23.42
N ALA A 217 -1.76 -11.85 -22.12
CA ALA A 217 -2.36 -10.97 -21.11
C ALA A 217 -1.69 -9.60 -21.16
N SER A 218 -2.48 -8.54 -21.27
CA SER A 218 -1.94 -7.17 -21.29
C SER A 218 -2.03 -6.56 -19.91
N VAL A 219 -0.94 -5.91 -19.48
CA VAL A 219 -0.89 -5.10 -18.25
C VAL A 219 -1.17 -3.66 -18.64
N ARG A 220 -2.23 -3.09 -18.07
CA ARG A 220 -2.52 -1.65 -18.16
C ARG A 220 -2.41 -1.09 -16.74
N GLY A 221 -1.61 -0.08 -16.52
CA GLY A 221 -1.33 0.43 -15.18
C GLY A 221 -1.30 1.95 -15.12
N ALA A 222 -1.65 2.47 -13.95
CA ALA A 222 -1.27 3.79 -13.49
C ALA A 222 -0.47 3.62 -12.19
N GLY A 223 0.70 4.26 -12.12
CA GLY A 223 1.55 4.27 -10.92
C GLY A 223 2.10 5.66 -10.72
N LEU A 224 2.35 6.01 -9.46
CA LEU A 224 3.16 7.13 -9.00
C LEU A 224 4.39 6.60 -8.28
#